data_fd5c99d9788749c58087624fc94688a9
#
_entry.id   fd5c99d9788749c58087624fc94688a9
#
_cell.length_a   1.000
_cell.length_b   1.000
_cell.length_c   1.000
_cell.angle_alpha   90.00
_cell.angle_beta   90.00
_cell.angle_gamma   90.00
#
_symmetry.space_group_name_H-M   'P 1'
#
loop_
_entity.id
_entity.type
_entity.pdbx_description
1 polymer ?
#
loop_
_entity_poly.entity_id
_entity_poly.type
_entity_poly.pdbx_seq_one_letter_code
_entity_poly.pdbx_strand_id
1 'polypeptide(L)'
;MFFEEPRTDGLLIGPRRERSKQMTALGREAWDLETLLALHLGLLDHAEDVRIAAMEALQHIAQRKPTPLAVSPVTLLAYFMHSFTVASGLSLLTFELLVELNTAESIEIVETVLESGRGNNMQFEGWVRILQDANRSDILRKIDLTRLSKGRRKVIERVLAEEPSSTA
;
A
#
# COMPACT_ATOMS: atom_id res chain seq x y z
N MET A 1 13.54 -30.99 -18.48
CA MET A 1 13.75 -29.53 -18.56
C MET A 1 13.66 -29.02 -17.14
N PHE A 2 14.81 -28.90 -16.48
CA PHE A 2 14.85 -28.29 -15.14
C PHE A 2 14.67 -26.80 -15.36
N PHE A 3 13.57 -26.25 -14.88
CA PHE A 3 13.48 -24.81 -14.68
C PHE A 3 14.52 -24.48 -13.60
N GLU A 4 15.62 -23.82 -13.95
CA GLU A 4 16.43 -23.15 -12.99
C GLU A 4 15.49 -22.13 -12.30
N GLU A 5 15.21 -22.38 -11.02
CA GLU A 5 14.46 -21.42 -10.22
C GLU A 5 15.26 -20.12 -10.21
N PRO A 6 14.60 -18.97 -10.44
CA PRO A 6 15.32 -17.72 -10.51
C PRO A 6 16.07 -17.46 -9.20
N ARG A 7 17.24 -16.82 -9.27
CA ARG A 7 18.14 -16.51 -8.14
C ARG A 7 17.47 -15.85 -6.94
N THR A 8 16.24 -15.39 -7.13
CA THR A 8 15.38 -14.85 -6.08
C THR A 8 15.04 -15.84 -4.97
N ASP A 9 15.12 -17.14 -5.20
CA ASP A 9 14.90 -18.14 -4.16
C ASP A 9 15.94 -18.06 -3.06
N GLY A 10 17.16 -17.68 -3.39
CA GLY A 10 18.20 -17.41 -2.41
C GLY A 10 17.90 -16.22 -1.48
N LEU A 11 17.12 -15.25 -1.92
CA LEU A 11 16.74 -14.09 -1.12
C LEU A 11 15.69 -14.42 -0.06
N LEU A 12 14.84 -15.41 -0.34
CA LEU A 12 13.79 -15.83 0.59
C LEU A 12 14.19 -17.03 1.45
N ILE A 13 15.34 -17.63 1.20
CA ILE A 13 15.92 -18.70 1.99
C ILE A 13 16.82 -18.06 3.04
N GLY A 14 16.57 -18.39 4.30
CA GLY A 14 17.39 -17.91 5.39
C GLY A 14 16.57 -17.42 6.59
N PRO A 15 17.25 -17.04 7.68
CA PRO A 15 16.56 -16.53 8.85
C PRO A 15 15.72 -15.29 8.53
N ARG A 16 14.56 -15.16 9.17
CA ARG A 16 13.63 -14.04 9.04
C ARG A 16 14.34 -12.68 9.01
N ARG A 17 15.27 -12.45 9.94
CA ARG A 17 15.99 -11.19 10.05
C ARG A 17 16.84 -10.86 8.81
N GLU A 18 17.41 -11.88 8.18
CA GLU A 18 18.23 -11.70 6.97
C GLU A 18 17.32 -11.37 5.77
N ARG A 19 16.20 -12.05 5.63
CA ARG A 19 15.21 -11.76 4.57
C ARG A 19 14.67 -10.34 4.67
N SER A 20 14.33 -9.87 5.88
CA SER A 20 13.89 -8.49 6.10
C SER A 20 14.96 -7.46 5.71
N LYS A 21 16.23 -7.68 6.08
CA LYS A 21 17.35 -6.82 5.67
C LYS A 21 17.53 -6.79 4.14
N GLN A 22 17.39 -7.95 3.49
CA GLN A 22 17.49 -8.04 2.03
C GLN A 22 16.39 -7.22 1.34
N MET A 23 15.15 -7.29 1.82
CA MET A 23 14.06 -6.45 1.30
C MET A 23 14.39 -4.96 1.44
N THR A 24 14.87 -4.54 2.61
CA THR A 24 15.29 -3.15 2.84
C THR A 24 16.42 -2.72 1.90
N ALA A 25 17.40 -3.60 1.62
CA ALA A 25 18.49 -3.32 0.69
C ALA A 25 17.97 -3.13 -0.74
N LEU A 26 17.04 -3.97 -1.19
CA LEU A 26 16.41 -3.86 -2.51
C LEU A 26 15.72 -2.52 -2.75
N GLY A 27 15.24 -1.85 -1.72
CA GLY A 27 14.68 -0.52 -1.82
C GLY A 27 15.66 0.55 -2.35
N ARG A 28 16.96 0.26 -2.32
CA ARG A 28 18.04 1.12 -2.82
C ARG A 28 18.55 0.74 -4.21
N GLU A 29 18.18 -0.45 -4.67
CA GLU A 29 18.60 -0.99 -5.97
C GLU A 29 17.89 -0.31 -7.15
N ALA A 30 18.37 -0.58 -8.36
CA ALA A 30 17.69 -0.18 -9.58
C ALA A 30 16.37 -0.95 -9.72
N TRP A 31 15.34 -0.27 -10.25
CA TRP A 31 14.07 -0.90 -10.56
C TRP A 31 14.19 -1.70 -11.85
N ASP A 32 14.45 -2.98 -11.74
CA ASP A 32 14.53 -3.95 -12.82
C ASP A 32 13.63 -5.15 -12.54
N LEU A 33 13.61 -6.11 -13.47
CA LEU A 33 12.78 -7.30 -13.35
C LEU A 33 13.16 -8.16 -12.15
N GLU A 34 14.44 -8.29 -11.84
CA GLU A 34 14.93 -9.09 -10.72
C GLU A 34 14.48 -8.48 -9.38
N THR A 35 14.66 -7.17 -9.21
CA THR A 35 14.18 -6.42 -8.04
C THR A 35 12.66 -6.53 -7.90
N LEU A 36 11.93 -6.39 -9.01
CA LEU A 36 10.47 -6.55 -9.05
C LEU A 36 10.03 -7.91 -8.52
N LEU A 37 10.62 -8.99 -9.03
CA LEU A 37 10.29 -10.35 -8.62
C LEU A 37 10.63 -10.62 -7.16
N ALA A 38 11.81 -10.18 -6.70
CA ALA A 38 12.24 -10.34 -5.32
C ALA A 38 11.30 -9.62 -4.33
N LEU A 39 10.90 -8.38 -4.63
CA LEU A 39 9.97 -7.62 -3.80
C LEU A 39 8.56 -8.22 -3.84
N HIS A 40 8.11 -8.71 -5.00
CA HIS A 40 6.85 -9.44 -5.08
C HIS A 40 6.83 -10.67 -4.17
N LEU A 41 7.90 -11.47 -4.17
CA LEU A 41 8.03 -12.60 -3.25
C LEU A 41 8.09 -12.14 -1.78
N GLY A 42 8.78 -11.05 -1.49
CA GLY A 42 8.81 -10.45 -0.15
C GLY A 42 7.43 -10.05 0.37
N LEU A 43 6.55 -9.53 -0.50
CA LEU A 43 5.16 -9.23 -0.14
C LEU A 43 4.35 -10.49 0.21
N LEU A 44 4.76 -11.65 -0.27
CA LEU A 44 4.12 -12.95 -0.03
C LEU A 44 4.76 -13.73 1.13
N ASP A 45 5.83 -13.22 1.73
CA ASP A 45 6.55 -13.91 2.82
C ASP A 45 5.61 -14.17 4.01
N HIS A 46 5.80 -15.33 4.66
CA HIS A 46 5.01 -15.69 5.84
C HIS A 46 5.32 -14.81 7.06
N ALA A 47 6.52 -14.20 7.13
CA ALA A 47 6.93 -13.32 8.20
C ALA A 47 6.48 -11.88 7.92
N GLU A 48 5.77 -11.27 8.88
CA GLU A 48 5.19 -9.93 8.75
C GLU A 48 6.24 -8.84 8.54
N ASP A 49 7.35 -8.90 9.24
CA ASP A 49 8.43 -7.91 9.11
C ASP A 49 9.13 -7.96 7.73
N VAL A 50 9.14 -9.12 7.07
CA VAL A 50 9.62 -9.23 5.69
C VAL A 50 8.65 -8.55 4.73
N ARG A 51 7.33 -8.77 4.92
CA ARG A 51 6.30 -8.09 4.12
C ARG A 51 6.35 -6.57 4.30
N ILE A 52 6.49 -6.10 5.54
CA ILE A 52 6.64 -4.67 5.85
C ILE A 52 7.87 -4.10 5.14
N ALA A 53 9.03 -4.75 5.27
CA ALA A 53 10.26 -4.30 4.62
C ALA A 53 10.14 -4.25 3.09
N ALA A 54 9.42 -5.19 2.48
CA ALA A 54 9.15 -5.18 1.04
C ALA A 54 8.23 -4.01 0.62
N MET A 55 7.19 -3.69 1.41
CA MET A 55 6.33 -2.54 1.17
C MET A 55 7.08 -1.21 1.26
N GLU A 56 7.89 -1.03 2.32
CA GLU A 56 8.72 0.15 2.50
C GLU A 56 9.75 0.29 1.37
N ALA A 57 10.35 -0.81 0.92
CA ALA A 57 11.27 -0.82 -0.21
C ALA A 57 10.58 -0.35 -1.50
N LEU A 58 9.35 -0.82 -1.78
CA LEU A 58 8.55 -0.37 -2.91
C LEU A 58 8.22 1.12 -2.84
N GLN A 59 7.88 1.64 -1.65
CA GLN A 59 7.67 3.06 -1.43
C GLN A 59 8.93 3.87 -1.76
N HIS A 60 10.08 3.46 -1.25
CA HIS A 60 11.36 4.13 -1.55
C HIS A 60 11.70 4.12 -3.03
N ILE A 61 11.46 3.01 -3.73
CA ILE A 61 11.67 2.92 -5.18
C ILE A 61 10.71 3.86 -5.90
N ALA A 62 9.42 3.87 -5.54
CA ALA A 62 8.43 4.75 -6.17
C ALA A 62 8.76 6.24 -5.98
N GLN A 63 9.24 6.63 -4.80
CA GLN A 63 9.67 8.01 -4.52
C GLN A 63 10.83 8.47 -5.41
N ARG A 64 11.71 7.57 -5.83
CA ARG A 64 12.83 7.87 -6.74
C ARG A 64 12.41 8.03 -8.20
N LYS A 65 11.14 7.75 -8.53
CA LYS A 65 10.59 7.83 -9.89
C LYS A 65 11.45 7.09 -10.91
N PRO A 66 11.64 5.77 -10.77
CA PRO A 66 12.49 5.00 -11.65
C PRO A 66 11.98 5.01 -13.09
N THR A 67 12.85 4.64 -14.03
CA THR A 67 12.45 4.42 -15.43
C THR A 67 11.30 3.42 -15.47
N PRO A 68 10.21 3.71 -16.21
CA PRO A 68 9.04 2.85 -16.22
C PRO A 68 9.38 1.43 -16.68
N LEU A 69 8.96 0.45 -15.90
CA LEU A 69 8.82 -0.94 -16.30
C LEU A 69 7.33 -1.23 -16.59
N ALA A 70 7.04 -2.44 -17.06
CA ALA A 70 5.68 -2.88 -17.32
C ALA A 70 4.77 -2.83 -16.07
N VAL A 71 5.35 -2.89 -14.87
CA VAL A 71 4.67 -2.79 -13.59
C VAL A 71 5.38 -1.75 -12.72
N SER A 72 4.63 -0.77 -12.22
CA SER A 72 5.17 0.23 -11.29
C SER A 72 5.23 -0.33 -9.86
N PRO A 73 6.10 0.22 -8.98
CA PRO A 73 6.10 -0.12 -7.55
C PRO A 73 4.75 0.14 -6.88
N VAL A 74 4.05 1.19 -7.29
CA VAL A 74 2.72 1.56 -6.78
C VAL A 74 1.68 0.51 -7.16
N THR A 75 1.76 -0.04 -8.37
CA THR A 75 0.88 -1.12 -8.83
C THR A 75 1.04 -2.39 -7.97
N LEU A 76 2.25 -2.71 -7.50
CA LEU A 76 2.44 -3.84 -6.58
C LEU A 76 1.81 -3.59 -5.22
N LEU A 77 1.91 -2.37 -4.68
CA LEU A 77 1.22 -1.99 -3.44
C LEU A 77 -0.30 -2.09 -3.60
N ALA A 78 -0.83 -1.62 -4.74
CA ALA A 78 -2.25 -1.76 -5.08
C ALA A 78 -2.68 -3.21 -5.19
N TYR A 79 -1.90 -4.05 -5.87
CA TYR A 79 -2.16 -5.48 -5.96
C TYR A 79 -2.23 -6.12 -4.57
N PHE A 80 -1.30 -5.77 -3.68
CA PHE A 80 -1.30 -6.23 -2.31
C PHE A 80 -2.57 -5.80 -1.57
N MET A 81 -2.99 -4.56 -1.70
CA MET A 81 -4.24 -4.05 -1.11
C MET A 81 -5.49 -4.82 -1.58
N HIS A 82 -5.51 -5.22 -2.85
CA HIS A 82 -6.71 -5.81 -3.46
C HIS A 82 -6.76 -7.34 -3.39
N SER A 83 -5.62 -8.02 -3.37
CA SER A 83 -5.55 -9.48 -3.55
C SER A 83 -5.58 -10.27 -2.25
N PHE A 84 -5.26 -9.64 -1.12
CA PHE A 84 -5.16 -10.34 0.15
C PHE A 84 -6.24 -9.89 1.14
N THR A 85 -6.90 -10.84 1.77
CA THR A 85 -7.55 -10.69 3.07
C THR A 85 -6.46 -10.49 4.12
N VAL A 86 -5.79 -9.37 4.04
CA VAL A 86 -4.63 -9.07 4.86
C VAL A 86 -5.06 -8.80 6.28
N ALA A 87 -4.24 -9.22 7.24
CA ALA A 87 -4.37 -8.77 8.62
C ALA A 87 -4.56 -7.24 8.65
N SER A 88 -5.49 -6.77 9.45
CA SER A 88 -5.92 -5.36 9.47
C SER A 88 -4.75 -4.37 9.53
N GLY A 89 -3.68 -4.70 10.27
CA GLY A 89 -2.50 -3.84 10.41
C GLY A 89 -1.70 -3.66 9.11
N LEU A 90 -1.51 -4.72 8.32
CA LEU A 90 -0.79 -4.61 7.03
C LEU A 90 -1.59 -3.83 5.99
N SER A 91 -2.91 -3.98 6.01
CA SER A 91 -3.81 -3.20 5.15
C SER A 91 -3.73 -1.70 5.49
N LEU A 92 -3.72 -1.35 6.76
CA LEU A 92 -3.59 0.04 7.21
C LEU A 92 -2.22 0.62 6.83
N LEU A 93 -1.13 -0.12 7.08
CA LEU A 93 0.21 0.30 6.70
C LEU A 93 0.33 0.52 5.18
N THR A 94 -0.16 -0.43 4.36
CA THR A 94 -0.10 -0.27 2.89
C THR A 94 -0.87 0.96 2.42
N PHE A 95 -2.03 1.22 3.01
CA PHE A 95 -2.82 2.40 2.72
C PHE A 95 -2.08 3.69 3.11
N GLU A 96 -1.47 3.72 4.30
CA GLU A 96 -0.65 4.83 4.78
C GLU A 96 0.52 5.12 3.83
N LEU A 97 1.26 4.09 3.40
CA LEU A 97 2.35 4.23 2.44
C LEU A 97 1.88 4.82 1.10
N LEU A 98 0.69 4.44 0.61
CA LEU A 98 0.11 5.02 -0.61
C LEU A 98 -0.26 6.49 -0.42
N VAL A 99 -0.79 6.86 0.74
CA VAL A 99 -1.11 8.27 1.08
C VAL A 99 0.16 9.11 1.18
N GLU A 100 1.21 8.60 1.84
CA GLU A 100 2.50 9.29 1.98
C GLU A 100 3.21 9.49 0.64
N LEU A 101 3.11 8.55 -0.31
CA LEU A 101 3.64 8.70 -1.67
C LEU A 101 3.06 9.92 -2.39
N ASN A 102 1.80 10.21 -2.17
CA ASN A 102 1.11 11.40 -2.69
C ASN A 102 1.33 11.66 -4.20
N THR A 103 1.41 10.60 -4.99
CA THR A 103 1.43 10.68 -6.45
C THR A 103 0.03 10.58 -7.02
N ALA A 104 -0.20 11.04 -8.24
CA ALA A 104 -1.51 10.92 -8.90
C ALA A 104 -1.96 9.44 -8.94
N GLU A 105 -1.06 8.52 -9.28
CA GLU A 105 -1.32 7.08 -9.31
C GLU A 105 -1.67 6.53 -7.92
N SER A 106 -0.91 6.89 -6.87
CA SER A 106 -1.18 6.39 -5.52
C SER A 106 -2.50 6.92 -4.96
N ILE A 107 -2.86 8.17 -5.25
CA ILE A 107 -4.12 8.75 -4.81
C ILE A 107 -5.32 8.12 -5.53
N GLU A 108 -5.24 7.86 -6.84
CA GLU A 108 -6.27 7.13 -7.57
C GLU A 108 -6.54 5.75 -6.96
N ILE A 109 -5.49 5.05 -6.52
CA ILE A 109 -5.61 3.77 -5.82
C ILE A 109 -6.31 3.95 -4.47
N VAL A 110 -5.93 4.95 -3.68
CA VAL A 110 -6.56 5.28 -2.41
C VAL A 110 -8.07 5.54 -2.59
N GLU A 111 -8.45 6.36 -3.56
CA GLU A 111 -9.85 6.63 -3.90
C GLU A 111 -10.59 5.33 -4.30
N THR A 112 -9.98 4.52 -5.16
CA THR A 112 -10.54 3.23 -5.60
C THR A 112 -10.75 2.26 -4.43
N VAL A 113 -9.79 2.18 -3.50
CA VAL A 113 -9.90 1.33 -2.30
C VAL A 113 -11.08 1.74 -1.43
N LEU A 114 -11.25 3.04 -1.19
CA LEU A 114 -12.36 3.58 -0.39
C LEU A 114 -13.72 3.28 -1.03
N GLU A 115 -13.83 3.43 -2.36
CA GLU A 115 -15.07 3.20 -3.09
C GLU A 115 -15.40 1.73 -3.34
N SER A 116 -14.40 0.83 -3.27
CA SER A 116 -14.54 -0.58 -3.64
C SER A 116 -15.50 -1.39 -2.77
N GLY A 117 -15.88 -0.88 -1.62
CA GLY A 117 -16.67 -1.61 -0.63
C GLY A 117 -15.92 -2.76 0.05
N ARG A 118 -14.66 -3.00 -0.29
CA ARG A 118 -13.82 -4.05 0.30
C ARG A 118 -13.37 -3.70 1.71
N GLY A 119 -12.82 -4.70 2.39
CA GLY A 119 -12.43 -4.58 3.79
C GLY A 119 -13.63 -4.59 4.75
N ASN A 120 -13.36 -4.78 6.02
CA ASN A 120 -14.36 -4.66 7.06
C ASN A 120 -14.52 -3.17 7.51
N ASN A 121 -15.51 -2.92 8.36
CA ASN A 121 -15.77 -1.55 8.81
C ASN A 121 -14.62 -0.98 9.65
N MET A 122 -13.92 -1.81 10.42
CA MET A 122 -12.77 -1.38 11.23
C MET A 122 -11.60 -0.92 10.33
N GLN A 123 -11.32 -1.66 9.25
CA GLN A 123 -10.32 -1.26 8.26
C GLN A 123 -10.71 0.06 7.59
N PHE A 124 -11.97 0.18 7.18
CA PHE A 124 -12.47 1.40 6.55
C PHE A 124 -12.34 2.62 7.46
N GLU A 125 -12.72 2.50 8.73
CA GLU A 125 -12.54 3.58 9.72
C GLU A 125 -11.05 3.92 9.90
N GLY A 126 -10.17 2.91 9.90
CA GLY A 126 -8.73 3.12 9.95
C GLY A 126 -8.20 3.90 8.74
N TRP A 127 -8.63 3.56 7.51
CA TRP A 127 -8.26 4.29 6.30
C TRP A 127 -8.72 5.76 6.33
N VAL A 128 -9.95 5.99 6.76
CA VAL A 128 -10.48 7.36 6.90
C VAL A 128 -9.67 8.16 7.93
N ARG A 129 -9.28 7.54 9.06
CA ARG A 129 -8.44 8.17 10.07
C ARG A 129 -7.05 8.50 9.55
N ILE A 130 -6.42 7.61 8.78
CA ILE A 130 -5.12 7.88 8.13
C ILE A 130 -5.20 9.13 7.26
N LEU A 131 -6.26 9.30 6.49
CA LEU A 131 -6.46 10.50 5.67
C LEU A 131 -6.66 11.75 6.52
N GLN A 132 -7.40 11.65 7.61
CA GLN A 132 -7.60 12.75 8.56
C GLN A 132 -6.28 13.18 9.20
N ASP A 133 -5.50 12.23 9.71
CA ASP A 133 -4.20 12.47 10.34
C ASP A 133 -3.17 13.06 9.37
N ALA A 134 -3.25 12.68 8.11
CA ALA A 134 -2.43 13.22 7.02
C ALA A 134 -2.95 14.57 6.46
N ASN A 135 -4.02 15.13 7.00
CA ASN A 135 -4.70 16.34 6.50
C ASN A 135 -5.14 16.20 5.02
N ARG A 136 -5.59 15.01 4.62
CA ARG A 136 -6.00 14.69 3.25
C ARG A 136 -7.51 14.50 3.12
N SER A 137 -8.29 15.31 3.82
CA SER A 137 -9.75 15.33 3.70
C SER A 137 -10.23 15.78 2.31
N ASP A 138 -9.36 16.40 1.52
CA ASP A 138 -9.60 16.67 0.10
C ASP A 138 -9.95 15.39 -0.68
N ILE A 139 -9.34 14.26 -0.32
CA ILE A 139 -9.63 12.95 -0.92
C ILE A 139 -11.03 12.50 -0.49
N LEU A 140 -11.36 12.58 0.81
CA LEU A 140 -12.67 12.18 1.31
C LEU A 140 -13.83 12.95 0.67
N ARG A 141 -13.62 14.21 0.34
CA ARG A 141 -14.64 15.06 -0.34
C ARG A 141 -14.90 14.66 -1.79
N LYS A 142 -13.98 13.94 -2.41
CA LYS A 142 -14.11 13.46 -3.80
C LYS A 142 -14.82 12.10 -3.91
N ILE A 143 -14.88 11.34 -2.81
CA ILE A 143 -15.46 9.99 -2.80
C ILE A 143 -16.95 10.05 -3.13
N ASP A 144 -17.36 9.19 -4.06
CA ASP A 144 -18.77 9.01 -4.39
C ASP A 144 -19.50 8.27 -3.25
N LEU A 145 -20.11 9.04 -2.36
CA LEU A 145 -20.82 8.51 -1.20
C LEU A 145 -21.99 7.59 -1.58
N THR A 146 -22.49 7.68 -2.80
CA THR A 146 -23.61 6.82 -3.27
C THR A 146 -23.18 5.36 -3.41
N ARG A 147 -21.89 5.11 -3.64
CA ARG A 147 -21.31 3.76 -3.75
C ARG A 147 -21.07 3.11 -2.39
N LEU A 148 -21.13 3.87 -1.31
CA LEU A 148 -20.83 3.39 0.03
C LEU A 148 -22.08 2.89 0.76
N SER A 149 -21.88 1.89 1.64
CA SER A 149 -22.89 1.50 2.61
C SER A 149 -23.24 2.67 3.54
N LYS A 150 -24.46 2.66 4.10
CA LYS A 150 -24.92 3.69 5.02
C LYS A 150 -23.97 3.91 6.22
N GLY A 151 -23.36 2.83 6.71
CA GLY A 151 -22.39 2.91 7.82
C GLY A 151 -21.12 3.66 7.42
N ARG A 152 -20.52 3.29 6.28
CA ARG A 152 -19.29 3.92 5.78
C ARG A 152 -19.50 5.39 5.41
N ARG A 153 -20.64 5.70 4.80
CA ARG A 153 -21.01 7.09 4.53
C ARG A 153 -21.03 7.94 5.78
N LYS A 154 -21.67 7.48 6.86
CA LYS A 154 -21.70 8.17 8.14
C LYS A 154 -20.30 8.40 8.73
N VAL A 155 -19.36 7.48 8.53
CA VAL A 155 -17.97 7.66 9.00
C VAL A 155 -17.32 8.85 8.30
N ILE A 156 -17.41 8.94 6.97
CA ILE A 156 -16.87 10.06 6.21
C ILE A 156 -17.56 11.38 6.61
N GLU A 157 -18.90 11.40 6.63
CA GLU A 157 -19.68 12.59 7.01
C GLU A 157 -19.30 13.13 8.39
N ARG A 158 -19.10 12.24 9.37
CA ARG A 158 -18.65 12.61 10.72
C ARG A 158 -17.27 13.24 10.69
N VAL A 159 -16.30 12.63 10.03
CA VAL A 159 -14.93 13.15 9.95
C VAL A 159 -14.89 14.51 9.28
N LEU A 160 -15.61 14.69 8.18
CA LEU A 160 -15.69 15.97 7.49
C LEU A 160 -16.40 17.08 8.31
N ALA A 161 -17.33 16.68 9.19
CA ALA A 161 -18.03 17.62 10.08
C ALA A 161 -17.17 18.05 11.31
N GLU A 162 -16.23 17.20 11.72
CA GLU A 162 -15.31 17.47 12.85
C GLU A 162 -14.14 18.38 12.45
N GLU A 163 -13.93 18.60 11.15
CA GLU A 163 -12.90 19.54 10.71
C GLU A 163 -13.29 20.97 11.09
N PRO A 164 -12.41 21.71 11.77
CA PRO A 164 -12.65 23.12 12.00
C PRO A 164 -12.82 23.80 10.65
N SER A 165 -13.95 24.48 10.46
CA SER A 165 -14.18 25.30 9.27
C SER A 165 -12.97 26.21 9.12
N SER A 166 -12.11 25.91 8.13
CA SER A 166 -10.99 26.79 7.78
C SER A 166 -11.57 28.06 7.20
N THR A 167 -12.08 28.91 8.08
CA THR A 167 -12.41 30.30 7.75
C THR A 167 -11.10 31.05 7.63
N ALA A 168 -10.81 31.37 6.38
CA ALA A 168 -9.68 32.14 5.84
C ALA A 168 -9.28 33.36 6.68
#